data_0940c561334d3f8b2a64d24f9ba1cfc9
#
_entry.id   0940c561334d3f8b2a64d24f9ba1cfc9
#
_cell.length_a   1.000
_cell.length_b   1.000
_cell.length_c   1.000
_cell.angle_alpha   90.00
_cell.angle_beta   90.00
_cell.angle_gamma   90.00
#
_symmetry.space_group_name_H-M   'P 1'
#
loop_
_entity.id
_entity.type
_entity.pdbx_description
1 polymer ?
#
loop_
_entity_poly.entity_id
_entity_poly.type
_entity_poly.pdbx_seq_one_letter_code
_entity_poly.pdbx_strand_id
1 'polypeptide(L)'
;MGPPGTEPLFPHFDIIDPDRGEDVVLRGMRLWGDYAVGRVKDCNWLQHYENIVDPYHLLILHQWISGDQFEGALMQRRPTIGWEKTPLGVRCNLIKDLPNGNRMVRHAECIVPNMFIIPSIREPGTAPKRKERGSELSWAVPIDNEHVRGISIVAWPLENGEPKLNWKPGTDTIADIRPGSFSKRSYEERQRRPDDLEAQEGQRPIAIHALENLARSDTGIVMLRRLLREQLKRVEEGLDSINVIRDPSANARIATGAWNTILSPAEAAAMPHRDDL
;
A
#
# COMPACT_ATOMS: atom_id res chain seq x y z
N MET A 1 -7.41 -18.08 10.00
CA MET A 1 -8.73 -18.47 9.43
C MET A 1 -9.51 -19.11 10.58
N GLY A 2 -10.77 -18.71 10.78
CA GLY A 2 -11.62 -19.24 11.83
C GLY A 2 -12.24 -20.60 11.49
N PRO A 3 -12.99 -21.23 12.41
CA PRO A 3 -13.75 -22.44 12.16
C PRO A 3 -14.77 -22.24 11.00
N PRO A 4 -15.14 -23.30 10.26
CA PRO A 4 -16.20 -23.22 9.26
C PRO A 4 -17.50 -22.64 9.83
N GLY A 5 -18.18 -21.79 9.09
CA GLY A 5 -19.42 -21.12 9.53
C GLY A 5 -19.19 -19.90 10.42
N THR A 6 -17.94 -19.50 10.60
CA THR A 6 -17.58 -18.28 11.35
C THR A 6 -16.94 -17.23 10.44
N GLU A 7 -17.16 -17.32 9.14
CA GLU A 7 -16.61 -16.39 8.17
C GLU A 7 -17.18 -14.99 8.42
N PRO A 8 -16.34 -13.94 8.49
CA PRO A 8 -16.81 -12.58 8.59
C PRO A 8 -17.47 -12.13 7.29
N LEU A 9 -18.32 -11.13 7.39
CA LEU A 9 -18.82 -10.43 6.21
C LEU A 9 -17.67 -9.70 5.51
N PHE A 10 -17.79 -9.60 4.21
CA PHE A 10 -16.87 -8.77 3.43
C PHE A 10 -17.13 -7.29 3.76
N PRO A 11 -16.15 -6.53 4.27
CA PRO A 11 -16.36 -5.14 4.68
C PRO A 11 -16.70 -4.24 3.49
N HIS A 12 -17.69 -3.38 3.66
CA HIS A 12 -18.15 -2.46 2.62
C HIS A 12 -17.25 -1.21 2.54
N PHE A 13 -16.03 -1.38 2.04
CA PHE A 13 -15.10 -0.26 1.86
C PHE A 13 -15.51 0.64 0.69
N ASP A 14 -15.38 1.95 0.88
CA ASP A 14 -15.75 2.97 -0.10
C ASP A 14 -14.91 2.91 -1.39
N ILE A 15 -13.72 2.36 -1.33
CA ILE A 15 -12.81 2.19 -2.48
C ILE A 15 -13.31 1.14 -3.48
N ILE A 16 -14.05 0.13 -3.00
CA ILE A 16 -14.60 -0.96 -3.83
C ILE A 16 -16.12 -0.91 -3.92
N ASP A 17 -16.72 0.18 -3.47
CA ASP A 17 -18.16 0.41 -3.58
C ASP A 17 -18.52 0.67 -5.05
N PRO A 18 -19.46 -0.09 -5.65
CA PRO A 18 -19.96 0.21 -6.99
C PRO A 18 -20.52 1.64 -7.12
N ASP A 19 -21.11 2.14 -6.04
CA ASP A 19 -21.72 3.48 -5.98
C ASP A 19 -20.72 4.57 -5.52
N ARG A 20 -19.42 4.38 -5.75
CA ARG A 20 -18.40 5.34 -5.34
C ARG A 20 -18.46 6.70 -6.05
N GLY A 21 -19.37 6.87 -7.00
CA GLY A 21 -19.56 8.12 -7.74
C GLY A 21 -18.53 8.35 -8.85
N GLU A 22 -17.84 7.32 -9.27
CA GLU A 22 -16.87 7.31 -10.36
C GLU A 22 -17.26 6.23 -11.37
N ASP A 23 -17.04 6.49 -12.65
CA ASP A 23 -17.27 5.49 -13.70
C ASP A 23 -16.08 4.50 -13.72
N VAL A 24 -16.25 3.39 -13.02
CA VAL A 24 -15.21 2.37 -12.82
C VAL A 24 -15.75 0.96 -12.97
N VAL A 25 -14.88 0.03 -13.33
CA VAL A 25 -15.13 -1.41 -13.24
C VAL A 25 -14.20 -2.03 -12.20
N LEU A 26 -14.77 -2.85 -11.32
CA LEU A 26 -13.99 -3.58 -10.32
C LEU A 26 -13.46 -4.89 -10.92
N ARG A 27 -12.16 -5.14 -10.73
CA ARG A 27 -11.48 -6.36 -11.18
C ARG A 27 -10.67 -6.95 -10.04
N GLY A 28 -10.85 -8.24 -9.80
CA GLY A 28 -9.96 -8.99 -8.94
C GLY A 28 -8.62 -9.22 -9.66
N MET A 29 -7.53 -8.99 -8.95
CA MET A 29 -6.16 -9.22 -9.44
C MET A 29 -5.36 -10.03 -8.43
N ARG A 30 -4.38 -10.77 -8.94
CA ARG A 30 -3.30 -11.34 -8.13
C ARG A 30 -2.06 -10.50 -8.34
N LEU A 31 -1.53 -9.96 -7.25
CA LEU A 31 -0.30 -9.17 -7.31
C LEU A 31 0.91 -10.05 -7.64
N TRP A 32 1.88 -9.48 -8.32
CA TRP A 32 3.20 -10.05 -8.61
C TRP A 32 3.19 -11.42 -9.27
N GLY A 33 2.85 -11.49 -10.50
CA GLY A 33 2.99 -12.73 -11.23
C GLY A 33 2.13 -12.83 -12.47
N ASP A 34 2.13 -13.99 -13.04
CA ASP A 34 1.25 -14.32 -14.14
C ASP A 34 -0.20 -14.16 -13.66
N TYR A 35 -1.03 -13.46 -14.43
CA TYR A 35 -2.44 -13.19 -14.10
C TYR A 35 -3.23 -14.46 -13.73
N ALA A 36 -2.76 -15.64 -14.16
CA ALA A 36 -3.39 -16.91 -13.87
C ALA A 36 -3.08 -17.48 -12.48
N VAL A 37 -1.87 -17.27 -11.94
CA VAL A 37 -1.41 -18.00 -10.74
C VAL A 37 -1.05 -17.11 -9.58
N GLY A 38 -0.66 -15.84 -9.81
CA GLY A 38 -0.13 -14.91 -8.81
C GLY A 38 1.18 -15.43 -8.20
N ARG A 39 2.18 -14.58 -8.07
CA ARG A 39 3.41 -14.99 -7.43
C ARG A 39 3.21 -15.11 -5.93
N VAL A 40 3.75 -16.18 -5.38
CA VAL A 40 4.02 -16.31 -3.96
C VAL A 40 5.38 -15.68 -3.72
N LYS A 41 5.50 -14.80 -2.72
CA LYS A 41 6.77 -14.29 -2.22
C LYS A 41 7.32 -15.27 -1.19
N ASP A 42 8.63 -15.50 -1.24
CA ASP A 42 9.34 -16.40 -0.33
C ASP A 42 9.75 -15.64 0.95
N CYS A 43 8.76 -15.04 1.60
CA CYS A 43 8.93 -14.36 2.87
C CYS A 43 7.63 -14.34 3.68
N ASN A 44 7.76 -14.12 5.00
CA ASN A 44 6.62 -13.96 5.89
C ASN A 44 5.73 -12.78 5.47
N TRP A 45 4.43 -12.95 5.60
CA TRP A 45 3.44 -11.95 5.20
C TRP A 45 3.64 -10.58 5.87
N LEU A 46 4.18 -10.55 7.08
CA LEU A 46 4.41 -9.33 7.83
C LEU A 46 5.51 -8.47 7.19
N GLN A 47 6.58 -9.07 6.65
CA GLN A 47 7.64 -8.36 5.93
C GLN A 47 7.08 -7.59 4.74
N HIS A 48 6.15 -8.20 4.00
CA HIS A 48 5.47 -7.52 2.92
C HIS A 48 4.50 -6.43 3.42
N TYR A 49 3.76 -6.73 4.48
CA TYR A 49 2.74 -5.82 5.01
C TYR A 49 3.36 -4.56 5.64
N GLU A 50 4.49 -4.68 6.31
CA GLU A 50 5.22 -3.57 6.91
C GLU A 50 5.79 -2.58 5.89
N ASN A 51 6.05 -3.02 4.67
CA ASN A 51 6.52 -2.17 3.58
C ASN A 51 5.58 -0.97 3.32
N ILE A 52 4.30 -1.14 3.57
CA ILE A 52 3.27 -0.11 3.33
C ILE A 52 3.43 1.10 4.26
N VAL A 53 3.91 0.89 5.46
CA VAL A 53 4.15 1.94 6.46
C VAL A 53 5.61 2.40 6.53
N ASP A 54 6.44 1.94 5.59
CA ASP A 54 7.80 2.44 5.36
C ASP A 54 7.88 3.31 4.09
N PRO A 55 7.57 4.59 4.16
CA PRO A 55 7.64 5.46 2.99
C PRO A 55 9.08 5.82 2.57
N TYR A 56 10.09 5.57 3.41
CA TYR A 56 11.48 5.87 3.07
C TYR A 56 12.04 4.90 2.03
N HIS A 57 11.55 3.64 1.98
CA HIS A 57 11.98 2.70 0.95
C HIS A 57 11.70 3.23 -0.47
N LEU A 58 10.62 4.00 -0.67
CA LEU A 58 10.33 4.63 -1.97
C LEU A 58 11.50 5.47 -2.49
N LEU A 59 12.17 6.22 -1.60
CA LEU A 59 13.30 7.05 -1.97
C LEU A 59 14.61 6.26 -2.02
N ILE A 60 14.83 5.40 -1.04
CA ILE A 60 16.11 4.70 -0.89
C ILE A 60 16.19 3.58 -1.92
N LEU A 61 15.22 2.69 -1.94
CA LEU A 61 15.23 1.52 -2.82
C LEU A 61 14.94 1.91 -4.27
N HIS A 62 13.81 2.57 -4.51
CA HIS A 62 13.30 2.80 -5.87
C HIS A 62 13.91 4.01 -6.58
N GLN A 63 14.67 4.86 -5.90
CA GLN A 63 15.34 5.99 -6.53
C GLN A 63 16.88 5.90 -6.39
N TRP A 64 17.38 5.79 -5.17
CA TRP A 64 18.84 5.92 -4.95
C TRP A 64 19.61 4.63 -5.25
N ILE A 65 19.03 3.47 -4.93
CA ILE A 65 19.70 2.18 -5.11
C ILE A 65 19.45 1.65 -6.53
N SER A 66 18.20 1.58 -6.94
CA SER A 66 17.80 0.89 -8.19
C SER A 66 17.64 1.82 -9.38
N GLY A 67 17.88 3.14 -9.19
CA GLY A 67 17.60 4.17 -10.18
C GLY A 67 16.10 4.48 -10.25
N ASP A 68 15.75 5.50 -11.03
CA ASP A 68 14.38 6.01 -11.12
C ASP A 68 13.38 4.94 -11.58
N GLN A 69 12.86 4.14 -10.65
CA GLN A 69 11.81 3.15 -10.92
C GLN A 69 10.42 3.80 -10.96
N PHE A 70 10.23 4.94 -10.28
CA PHE A 70 9.02 5.74 -10.30
C PHE A 70 9.30 7.14 -10.79
N GLU A 71 8.39 7.69 -11.58
CA GLU A 71 8.50 9.02 -12.15
C GLU A 71 7.61 10.03 -11.41
N GLY A 72 7.91 11.31 -11.61
CA GLY A 72 7.04 12.41 -11.24
C GLY A 72 7.28 13.00 -9.86
N ALA A 73 6.28 13.71 -9.35
CA ALA A 73 6.35 14.52 -8.14
C ALA A 73 6.71 13.70 -6.88
N LEU A 74 6.36 12.41 -6.87
CA LEU A 74 6.62 11.53 -5.74
C LEU A 74 8.12 11.40 -5.43
N MET A 75 8.99 11.48 -6.43
CA MET A 75 10.42 11.20 -6.31
C MET A 75 11.31 12.45 -6.25
N GLN A 76 10.77 13.65 -6.48
CA GLN A 76 11.60 14.86 -6.71
C GLN A 76 12.30 15.43 -5.48
N ARG A 77 11.77 15.27 -4.26
CA ARG A 77 12.35 15.86 -3.03
C ARG A 77 12.12 14.96 -1.83
N ARG A 78 12.97 15.12 -0.81
CA ARG A 78 12.82 14.41 0.46
C ARG A 78 11.50 14.82 1.13
N PRO A 79 10.62 13.86 1.47
CA PRO A 79 9.35 14.16 2.11
C PRO A 79 9.50 14.44 3.61
N THR A 80 8.50 15.09 4.12
CA THR A 80 8.13 15.04 5.53
C THR A 80 7.20 13.85 5.71
N ILE A 81 7.46 13.02 6.71
CA ILE A 81 6.72 11.78 6.95
C ILE A 81 6.18 11.78 8.38
N GLY A 82 4.93 11.37 8.51
CA GLY A 82 4.26 11.11 9.76
C GLY A 82 3.42 9.86 9.70
N TRP A 83 3.02 9.36 10.85
CA TRP A 83 2.13 8.21 10.97
C TRP A 83 1.06 8.49 12.02
N GLU A 84 -0.10 7.92 11.81
CA GLU A 84 -1.22 8.03 12.75
C GLU A 84 -1.96 6.70 12.88
N LYS A 85 -2.52 6.45 14.07
CA LYS A 85 -3.46 5.35 14.27
C LYS A 85 -4.82 5.79 13.78
N THR A 86 -5.46 4.97 12.96
CA THR A 86 -6.82 5.17 12.47
C THR A 86 -7.77 4.12 13.06
N PRO A 87 -9.08 4.28 12.95
CA PRO A 87 -10.02 3.22 13.32
C PRO A 87 -9.77 1.90 12.56
N LEU A 88 -9.20 1.96 11.35
CA LEU A 88 -8.94 0.79 10.51
C LEU A 88 -7.55 0.19 10.74
N GLY A 89 -6.59 1.00 11.20
CA GLY A 89 -5.22 0.52 11.35
C GLY A 89 -4.17 1.62 11.52
N VAL A 90 -3.20 1.69 10.62
CA VAL A 90 -2.13 2.70 10.63
C VAL A 90 -2.04 3.37 9.28
N ARG A 91 -2.09 4.69 9.27
CA ARG A 91 -1.89 5.52 8.09
C ARG A 91 -0.49 6.13 8.07
N CYS A 92 0.14 6.09 6.92
CA CYS A 92 1.37 6.80 6.63
C CYS A 92 1.06 8.08 5.85
N ASN A 93 1.55 9.21 6.34
CA ASN A 93 1.36 10.54 5.76
C ASN A 93 2.69 11.02 5.19
N LEU A 94 2.72 11.28 3.88
CA LEU A 94 3.89 11.79 3.18
C LEU A 94 3.56 13.17 2.60
N ILE A 95 4.33 14.18 2.96
CA ILE A 95 4.16 15.56 2.52
C ILE A 95 5.43 16.02 1.81
N LYS A 96 5.26 16.59 0.62
CA LYS A 96 6.36 17.12 -0.21
C LYS A 96 6.04 18.50 -0.74
N ASP A 97 6.98 19.43 -0.57
CA ASP A 97 6.94 20.67 -1.31
C ASP A 97 7.51 20.46 -2.71
N LEU A 98 6.77 20.89 -3.73
CA LEU A 98 7.13 20.73 -5.13
C LEU A 98 7.89 21.98 -5.64
N PRO A 99 8.69 21.85 -6.72
CA PRO A 99 9.49 22.96 -7.23
C PRO A 99 8.70 24.22 -7.63
N ASN A 100 7.43 24.05 -8.01
CA ASN A 100 6.53 25.13 -8.41
C ASN A 100 5.78 25.79 -7.23
N GLY A 101 6.14 25.46 -6.00
CA GLY A 101 5.50 25.97 -4.78
C GLY A 101 4.25 25.24 -4.34
N ASN A 102 3.77 24.28 -5.12
CA ASN A 102 2.66 23.41 -4.71
C ASN A 102 3.13 22.40 -3.66
N ARG A 103 2.19 21.73 -3.02
CA ARG A 103 2.45 20.68 -2.01
C ARG A 103 1.72 19.41 -2.34
N MET A 104 2.47 18.32 -2.48
CA MET A 104 1.91 16.99 -2.59
C MET A 104 1.67 16.43 -1.19
N VAL A 105 0.48 15.87 -0.98
CA VAL A 105 0.08 15.12 0.21
C VAL A 105 -0.37 13.73 -0.23
N ARG A 106 0.27 12.71 0.34
CA ARG A 106 -0.01 11.30 0.05
C ARG A 106 -0.28 10.55 1.34
N HIS A 107 -1.33 9.76 1.34
CA HIS A 107 -1.69 8.88 2.43
C HIS A 107 -1.78 7.44 1.93
N ALA A 108 -1.04 6.54 2.56
CA ALA A 108 -1.19 5.09 2.41
C ALA A 108 -1.68 4.51 3.74
N GLU A 109 -2.50 3.47 3.70
CA GLU A 109 -3.13 2.93 4.90
C GLU A 109 -3.01 1.41 4.98
N CYS A 110 -2.48 0.92 6.09
CA CYS A 110 -2.61 -0.47 6.51
C CYS A 110 -3.92 -0.64 7.27
N ILE A 111 -4.75 -1.54 6.80
CA ILE A 111 -6.03 -1.91 7.40
C ILE A 111 -5.85 -3.29 8.05
N VAL A 112 -5.93 -3.34 9.38
CA VAL A 112 -5.72 -4.59 10.13
C VAL A 112 -6.85 -5.58 9.80
N PRO A 113 -6.56 -6.90 9.67
CA PRO A 113 -5.29 -7.53 10.04
C PRO A 113 -4.22 -7.56 8.95
N ASN A 114 -4.57 -7.52 7.67
CA ASN A 114 -3.64 -7.79 6.58
C ASN A 114 -4.01 -7.10 5.25
N MET A 115 -4.86 -6.10 5.30
CA MET A 115 -5.27 -5.33 4.13
C MET A 115 -4.50 -4.01 4.04
N PHE A 116 -4.39 -3.47 2.84
CA PHE A 116 -3.78 -2.17 2.64
C PHE A 116 -4.28 -1.47 1.38
N ILE A 117 -4.15 -0.16 1.37
CA ILE A 117 -4.46 0.70 0.23
C ILE A 117 -3.25 1.60 -0.02
N ILE A 118 -2.78 1.58 -1.27
CA ILE A 118 -1.73 2.46 -1.76
C ILE A 118 -2.36 3.32 -2.86
N PRO A 119 -2.35 4.66 -2.73
CA PRO A 119 -2.75 5.50 -3.84
C PRO A 119 -1.73 5.42 -4.97
N SER A 120 -2.09 5.90 -6.16
CA SER A 120 -1.21 5.84 -7.33
C SER A 120 0.22 6.28 -7.00
N ILE A 121 1.19 5.48 -7.41
CA ILE A 121 2.62 5.82 -7.34
C ILE A 121 3.06 6.69 -8.51
N ARG A 122 2.19 6.87 -9.51
CA ARG A 122 2.44 7.68 -10.70
C ARG A 122 1.79 9.04 -10.52
N GLU A 123 2.62 10.05 -10.39
CA GLU A 123 2.22 11.45 -10.31
C GLU A 123 2.89 12.22 -11.46
N PRO A 124 2.29 12.17 -12.66
CA PRO A 124 2.94 12.70 -13.87
C PRO A 124 3.07 14.23 -13.87
N GLY A 125 2.40 14.91 -12.94
CA GLY A 125 2.38 16.36 -12.91
C GLY A 125 2.52 16.95 -11.52
N THR A 126 2.73 18.26 -11.49
CA THR A 126 2.84 19.06 -10.27
C THR A 126 1.72 20.10 -10.14
N ALA A 127 0.75 20.08 -11.05
CA ALA A 127 -0.41 20.97 -11.01
C ALA A 127 -1.35 20.61 -9.85
N PRO A 128 -2.03 21.60 -9.24
CA PRO A 128 -3.02 21.32 -8.20
C PRO A 128 -4.09 20.36 -8.70
N LYS A 129 -4.39 19.36 -7.88
CA LYS A 129 -5.46 18.40 -8.13
C LYS A 129 -6.21 18.08 -6.86
N ARG A 130 -7.48 17.74 -7.02
CA ARG A 130 -8.31 17.27 -5.91
C ARG A 130 -7.81 15.90 -5.42
N LYS A 131 -8.22 15.57 -4.20
CA LYS A 131 -8.03 14.28 -3.55
C LYS A 131 -8.41 13.14 -4.51
N GLU A 132 -7.43 12.38 -4.93
CA GLU A 132 -7.58 11.20 -5.76
C GLU A 132 -7.51 9.97 -4.86
N ARG A 133 -8.59 9.22 -4.81
CA ARG A 133 -8.65 7.98 -4.01
C ARG A 133 -7.68 6.94 -4.54
N GLY A 134 -7.28 6.04 -3.67
CA GLY A 134 -6.66 4.80 -4.09
C GLY A 134 -7.56 4.05 -5.06
N SER A 135 -6.96 3.37 -6.02
CA SER A 135 -7.67 2.54 -6.99
C SER A 135 -7.60 1.05 -6.67
N GLU A 136 -6.89 0.68 -5.62
CA GLU A 136 -6.59 -0.71 -5.30
C GLU A 136 -6.69 -0.97 -3.80
N LEU A 137 -7.47 -1.99 -3.44
CA LEU A 137 -7.49 -2.59 -2.12
C LEU A 137 -6.81 -3.95 -2.20
N SER A 138 -5.79 -4.15 -1.38
CA SER A 138 -4.93 -5.32 -1.44
C SER A 138 -4.90 -6.08 -0.11
N TRP A 139 -4.61 -7.37 -0.20
CA TRP A 139 -4.40 -8.28 0.93
C TRP A 139 -3.03 -8.92 0.86
N ALA A 140 -2.29 -8.90 1.96
CA ALA A 140 -1.15 -9.76 2.20
C ALA A 140 -1.65 -11.08 2.81
N VAL A 141 -1.89 -12.09 1.99
CA VAL A 141 -2.50 -13.36 2.42
C VAL A 141 -1.39 -14.34 2.80
N PRO A 142 -1.21 -14.69 4.09
CA PRO A 142 -0.27 -15.71 4.48
C PRO A 142 -0.69 -17.07 3.90
N ILE A 143 0.23 -17.78 3.26
CA ILE A 143 0.06 -19.17 2.84
C ILE A 143 0.51 -20.08 3.97
N ASP A 144 1.66 -19.75 4.51
CA ASP A 144 2.28 -20.34 5.70
C ASP A 144 3.18 -19.31 6.40
N ASN A 145 4.06 -19.74 7.29
CA ASN A 145 4.94 -18.82 8.02
C ASN A 145 6.03 -18.16 7.16
N GLU A 146 6.33 -18.71 6.00
CA GLU A 146 7.46 -18.31 5.14
C GLU A 146 7.02 -17.81 3.77
N HIS A 147 5.70 -17.87 3.47
CA HIS A 147 5.18 -17.52 2.15
C HIS A 147 3.95 -16.63 2.25
N VAL A 148 3.90 -15.60 1.40
CA VAL A 148 2.77 -14.68 1.28
C VAL A 148 2.31 -14.55 -0.17
N ARG A 149 1.00 -14.41 -0.35
CA ARG A 149 0.37 -14.09 -1.63
C ARG A 149 -0.35 -12.75 -1.55
N GLY A 150 -0.12 -11.89 -2.54
CA GLY A 150 -0.90 -10.68 -2.72
C GLY A 150 -2.17 -10.95 -3.55
N ILE A 151 -3.29 -10.44 -3.07
CA ILE A 151 -4.57 -10.43 -3.79
C ILE A 151 -5.08 -9.01 -3.76
N SER A 152 -5.66 -8.52 -4.87
CA SER A 152 -6.20 -7.16 -4.94
C SER A 152 -7.56 -7.13 -5.62
N ILE A 153 -8.34 -6.13 -5.25
CA ILE A 153 -9.48 -5.63 -6.04
C ILE A 153 -9.09 -4.25 -6.53
N VAL A 154 -9.13 -4.06 -7.84
CA VAL A 154 -8.75 -2.81 -8.49
C VAL A 154 -9.98 -2.16 -9.13
N ALA A 155 -10.16 -0.88 -8.89
CA ALA A 155 -11.14 -0.04 -9.56
C ALA A 155 -10.47 0.60 -10.79
N TRP A 156 -10.83 0.10 -11.97
CA TRP A 156 -10.35 0.64 -13.24
C TRP A 156 -11.29 1.73 -13.73
N PRO A 157 -10.82 2.98 -13.92
CA PRO A 157 -11.61 4.00 -14.56
C PRO A 157 -12.05 3.56 -15.96
N LEU A 158 -13.26 3.89 -16.36
CA LEU A 158 -13.74 3.67 -17.72
C LEU A 158 -13.51 4.90 -18.58
N GLU A 159 -13.16 4.68 -19.83
CA GLU A 159 -13.09 5.69 -20.87
C GLU A 159 -13.79 5.11 -22.11
N ASN A 160 -14.87 5.75 -22.54
CA ASN A 160 -15.76 5.24 -23.61
C ASN A 160 -16.30 3.82 -23.33
N GLY A 161 -16.59 3.48 -22.07
CA GLY A 161 -17.12 2.18 -21.65
C GLY A 161 -16.07 1.06 -21.50
N GLU A 162 -14.80 1.36 -21.82
CA GLU A 162 -13.71 0.39 -21.70
C GLU A 162 -12.75 0.79 -20.55
N PRO A 163 -12.14 -0.19 -19.86
CA PRO A 163 -11.18 0.11 -18.80
C PRO A 163 -10.02 0.96 -19.31
N LYS A 164 -9.83 2.15 -18.72
CA LYS A 164 -8.69 3.01 -19.00
C LYS A 164 -7.45 2.41 -18.35
N LEU A 165 -6.65 1.73 -19.15
CA LEU A 165 -5.35 1.24 -18.71
C LEU A 165 -4.36 2.40 -18.75
N ASN A 166 -3.99 2.94 -17.60
CA ASN A 166 -2.89 3.91 -17.49
C ASN A 166 -1.52 3.26 -17.78
N TRP A 167 -1.54 2.01 -18.20
CA TRP A 167 -0.39 1.19 -18.46
C TRP A 167 -0.49 0.55 -19.84
N LYS A 168 0.50 0.78 -20.69
CA LYS A 168 0.63 0.14 -22.00
C LYS A 168 1.66 -0.98 -21.92
N PRO A 169 1.30 -2.24 -22.19
CA PRO A 169 2.28 -3.31 -22.27
C PRO A 169 3.43 -2.94 -23.22
N GLY A 170 4.66 -3.03 -22.74
CA GLY A 170 5.87 -2.82 -23.59
C GLY A 170 6.39 -1.39 -23.66
N THR A 171 5.70 -0.39 -23.14
CA THR A 171 6.12 1.04 -23.20
C THR A 171 6.53 1.62 -21.86
N ASP A 172 6.33 0.88 -20.77
CA ASP A 172 6.57 1.37 -19.42
C ASP A 172 7.95 0.99 -18.92
N THR A 173 8.66 1.97 -18.38
CA THR A 173 9.97 1.79 -17.74
C THR A 173 9.91 0.99 -16.44
N ILE A 174 8.70 0.80 -15.88
CA ILE A 174 8.46 -0.14 -14.78
C ILE A 174 8.43 -1.58 -15.33
N ALA A 175 9.47 -1.92 -16.09
CA ALA A 175 9.62 -3.25 -16.67
C ALA A 175 9.66 -4.36 -15.61
N ASP A 176 10.05 -3.99 -14.40
CA ASP A 176 10.33 -4.92 -13.32
C ASP A 176 9.08 -5.35 -12.54
N ILE A 177 7.95 -4.65 -12.70
CA ILE A 177 6.67 -5.04 -12.08
C ILE A 177 5.81 -5.93 -13.02
N ARG A 178 6.29 -6.22 -14.22
CA ARG A 178 5.54 -7.06 -15.16
C ARG A 178 5.49 -8.52 -14.70
N PRO A 179 4.36 -9.20 -14.91
CA PRO A 179 4.30 -10.63 -14.67
C PRO A 179 5.47 -11.39 -15.32
N GLY A 180 6.19 -12.17 -14.52
CA GLY A 180 7.33 -12.97 -14.99
C GLY A 180 8.66 -12.21 -15.20
N SER A 181 8.72 -10.88 -15.01
CA SER A 181 9.99 -10.14 -15.14
C SER A 181 10.98 -10.52 -14.04
N PHE A 182 10.52 -10.71 -12.81
CA PHE A 182 11.35 -11.11 -11.68
C PHE A 182 12.01 -12.49 -11.86
N SER A 183 11.27 -13.45 -12.39
CA SER A 183 11.79 -14.82 -12.60
C SER A 183 12.85 -14.92 -13.71
N LYS A 184 12.96 -13.89 -14.55
CA LYS A 184 13.91 -13.84 -15.68
C LYS A 184 15.20 -13.10 -15.37
N ARG A 185 15.26 -12.40 -14.23
CA ARG A 185 16.46 -11.64 -13.84
C ARG A 185 17.48 -12.57 -13.20
N SER A 186 18.74 -12.42 -13.60
CA SER A 186 19.85 -13.12 -12.95
C SER A 186 20.02 -12.65 -11.49
N TYR A 187 20.74 -13.43 -10.70
CA TYR A 187 21.06 -13.03 -9.32
C TYR A 187 21.79 -11.68 -9.29
N GLU A 188 22.75 -11.48 -10.17
CA GLU A 188 23.54 -10.24 -10.28
C GLU A 188 22.67 -9.04 -10.64
N GLU A 189 21.72 -9.20 -11.54
CA GLU A 189 20.77 -8.14 -11.90
C GLU A 189 19.89 -7.75 -10.71
N ARG A 190 19.39 -8.75 -9.98
CA ARG A 190 18.59 -8.50 -8.77
C ARG A 190 19.38 -7.80 -7.67
N GLN A 191 20.68 -8.11 -7.54
CA GLN A 191 21.55 -7.42 -6.56
C GLN A 191 21.91 -6.00 -6.97
N ARG A 192 22.05 -5.72 -8.26
CA ARG A 192 22.39 -4.38 -8.77
C ARG A 192 21.21 -3.43 -8.82
N ARG A 193 20.02 -3.97 -9.03
CA ARG A 193 18.77 -3.20 -9.13
C ARG A 193 17.67 -3.93 -8.38
N PRO A 194 17.79 -4.01 -7.04
CA PRO A 194 16.79 -4.66 -6.22
C PRO A 194 15.48 -3.88 -6.28
N ASP A 195 14.41 -4.56 -5.99
CA ASP A 195 13.08 -4.00 -5.85
C ASP A 195 12.43 -4.52 -4.54
N ASP A 196 11.19 -4.21 -4.29
CA ASP A 196 10.50 -4.64 -3.07
C ASP A 196 10.62 -6.14 -2.80
N LEU A 197 10.62 -6.94 -3.87
CA LEU A 197 10.72 -8.39 -3.76
C LEU A 197 12.07 -8.80 -3.17
N GLU A 198 13.17 -8.33 -3.77
CA GLU A 198 14.51 -8.64 -3.29
C GLU A 198 14.76 -8.07 -1.88
N ALA A 199 14.23 -6.88 -1.60
CA ALA A 199 14.34 -6.27 -0.28
C ALA A 199 13.60 -7.07 0.79
N GLN A 200 12.41 -7.59 0.48
CA GLN A 200 11.60 -8.35 1.42
C GLN A 200 12.10 -9.79 1.58
N GLU A 201 12.36 -10.52 0.49
CA GLU A 201 12.90 -11.88 0.52
C GLU A 201 14.33 -11.94 1.09
N GLY A 202 15.12 -10.88 0.87
CA GLY A 202 16.49 -10.77 1.40
C GLY A 202 16.57 -10.67 2.92
N GLN A 203 15.48 -10.39 3.61
CA GLN A 203 15.40 -10.40 5.08
C GLN A 203 15.28 -11.81 5.67
N ARG A 204 15.39 -12.86 4.87
CA ARG A 204 15.13 -14.28 5.17
C ARG A 204 13.64 -14.62 5.06
N PRO A 205 13.27 -15.92 5.01
CA PRO A 205 11.87 -16.33 5.00
C PRO A 205 11.09 -15.78 6.20
N ILE A 206 11.73 -15.71 7.38
CA ILE A 206 11.20 -15.02 8.57
C ILE A 206 12.27 -14.07 9.08
N ALA A 207 12.01 -12.77 9.07
CA ALA A 207 12.90 -11.75 9.58
C ALA A 207 13.14 -11.92 11.09
N ILE A 208 14.41 -11.81 11.51
CA ILE A 208 14.77 -11.91 12.92
C ILE A 208 14.69 -10.53 13.56
N HIS A 209 13.56 -10.19 14.18
CA HIS A 209 13.32 -8.89 14.79
C HIS A 209 14.35 -8.50 15.86
N ALA A 210 14.97 -9.47 16.52
CA ALA A 210 16.03 -9.21 17.51
C ALA A 210 17.32 -8.64 16.91
N LEU A 211 17.49 -8.73 15.57
CA LEU A 211 18.65 -8.17 14.87
C LEU A 211 18.37 -6.81 14.22
N GLU A 212 17.16 -6.31 14.35
CA GLU A 212 16.77 -5.02 13.79
C GLU A 212 17.30 -3.84 14.62
N ASN A 213 17.63 -2.75 13.94
CA ASN A 213 18.01 -1.49 14.57
C ASN A 213 16.97 -0.43 14.18
N LEU A 214 15.81 -0.47 14.81
CA LEU A 214 14.70 0.44 14.51
C LEU A 214 15.05 1.88 14.91
N ALA A 215 14.77 2.81 14.00
CA ALA A 215 15.00 4.24 14.15
C ALA A 215 13.67 5.03 14.09
N ARG A 216 13.74 6.36 14.12
CA ARG A 216 12.55 7.21 13.96
C ARG A 216 11.86 7.02 12.60
N SER A 217 12.61 6.63 11.58
CA SER A 217 12.05 6.25 10.26
C SER A 217 11.11 5.07 10.32
N ASP A 218 11.22 4.22 11.34
CA ASP A 218 10.49 2.97 11.47
C ASP A 218 9.29 3.09 12.44
N THR A 219 8.92 4.32 12.81
CA THR A 219 7.81 4.59 13.72
C THR A 219 6.51 3.92 13.26
N GLY A 220 6.22 3.93 11.96
CA GLY A 220 5.04 3.27 11.39
C GLY A 220 5.04 1.76 11.59
N ILE A 221 6.20 1.12 11.41
CA ILE A 221 6.39 -0.32 11.66
C ILE A 221 6.13 -0.65 13.13
N VAL A 222 6.70 0.15 14.04
CA VAL A 222 6.48 -0.03 15.49
C VAL A 222 5.01 0.11 15.86
N MET A 223 4.33 1.12 15.30
CA MET A 223 2.89 1.34 15.52
C MET A 223 2.06 0.16 15.01
N LEU A 224 2.34 -0.30 13.79
CA LEU A 224 1.63 -1.43 13.18
C LEU A 224 1.81 -2.72 14.00
N ARG A 225 3.06 -3.05 14.37
CA ARG A 225 3.37 -4.23 15.20
C ARG A 225 2.69 -4.18 16.57
N ARG A 226 2.63 -2.99 17.20
CA ARG A 226 1.92 -2.81 18.47
C ARG A 226 0.44 -3.08 18.31
N LEU A 227 -0.17 -2.51 17.28
CA LEU A 227 -1.59 -2.71 16.98
C LEU A 227 -1.89 -4.19 16.69
N LEU A 228 -1.06 -4.88 15.90
CA LEU A 228 -1.24 -6.32 15.64
C LEU A 228 -1.15 -7.15 16.92
N ARG A 229 -0.24 -6.84 17.84
CA ARG A 229 -0.17 -7.52 19.14
C ARG A 229 -1.41 -7.26 20.00
N GLU A 230 -1.97 -6.05 19.95
CA GLU A 230 -3.26 -5.73 20.60
C GLU A 230 -4.38 -6.59 20.03
N GLN A 231 -4.40 -6.78 18.70
CA GLN A 231 -5.42 -7.61 18.06
C GLN A 231 -5.25 -9.10 18.35
N LEU A 232 -4.01 -9.59 18.42
CA LEU A 232 -3.74 -10.98 18.82
C LEU A 232 -4.30 -11.27 20.21
N LYS A 233 -4.08 -10.40 21.19
CA LYS A 233 -4.65 -10.54 22.55
C LYS A 233 -6.16 -10.61 22.52
N ARG A 234 -6.83 -9.74 21.73
CA ARG A 234 -8.29 -9.81 21.57
C ARG A 234 -8.76 -11.18 21.07
N VAL A 235 -8.08 -11.71 20.06
CA VAL A 235 -8.41 -13.04 19.50
C VAL A 235 -8.16 -14.15 20.52
N GLU A 236 -7.09 -14.08 21.31
CA GLU A 236 -6.79 -15.01 22.40
C GLU A 236 -7.90 -14.97 23.49
N GLU A 237 -8.51 -13.81 23.72
CA GLU A 237 -9.66 -13.60 24.62
C GLU A 237 -11.00 -14.01 23.99
N GLY A 238 -11.01 -14.54 22.77
CA GLY A 238 -12.22 -14.95 22.03
C GLY A 238 -12.98 -13.78 21.39
N LEU A 239 -12.40 -12.61 21.31
CA LEU A 239 -12.95 -11.44 20.65
C LEU A 239 -12.48 -11.32 19.21
N ASP A 240 -13.29 -10.70 18.36
CA ASP A 240 -12.87 -10.41 17.00
C ASP A 240 -11.79 -9.31 16.97
N SER A 241 -10.86 -9.41 16.02
CA SER A 241 -9.97 -8.31 15.64
C SER A 241 -10.81 -7.14 15.09
N ILE A 242 -10.26 -5.92 15.15
CA ILE A 242 -10.88 -4.79 14.45
C ILE A 242 -11.07 -5.12 12.97
N ASN A 243 -12.06 -4.51 12.34
CA ASN A 243 -12.47 -4.72 10.94
C ASN A 243 -13.04 -6.11 10.62
N VAL A 244 -13.24 -6.98 11.61
CA VAL A 244 -14.01 -8.21 11.46
C VAL A 244 -15.48 -7.89 11.75
N ILE A 245 -16.30 -7.97 10.74
CA ILE A 245 -17.73 -7.65 10.79
C ILE A 245 -18.54 -8.94 10.64
N ARG A 246 -19.42 -9.24 11.58
CA ARG A 246 -20.28 -10.43 11.54
C ARG A 246 -21.77 -10.07 11.48
N ASP A 247 -22.14 -8.91 12.02
CA ASP A 247 -23.50 -8.41 11.96
C ASP A 247 -23.73 -7.60 10.68
N PRO A 248 -24.67 -8.00 9.81
CA PRO A 248 -25.00 -7.23 8.61
C PRO A 248 -25.43 -5.79 8.90
N SER A 249 -26.06 -5.52 10.04
CA SER A 249 -26.46 -4.17 10.41
C SER A 249 -25.27 -3.25 10.75
N ALA A 250 -24.12 -3.82 11.13
CA ALA A 250 -22.87 -3.11 11.39
C ALA A 250 -22.01 -2.92 10.12
N ASN A 251 -22.35 -3.58 9.00
CA ASN A 251 -21.60 -3.49 7.75
C ASN A 251 -21.99 -2.26 6.92
N ALA A 252 -21.96 -1.10 7.57
CA ALA A 252 -22.13 0.18 6.88
C ALA A 252 -20.92 0.51 5.99
N ARG A 253 -21.10 1.47 5.07
CA ARG A 253 -20.01 1.95 4.21
C ARG A 253 -18.85 2.51 5.04
N ILE A 254 -17.68 1.95 4.87
CA ILE A 254 -16.45 2.29 5.58
C ILE A 254 -15.61 3.22 4.72
N ALA A 255 -15.35 4.43 5.21
CA ALA A 255 -14.47 5.38 4.54
C ALA A 255 -13.00 4.97 4.75
N THR A 256 -12.25 4.85 3.65
CA THR A 256 -10.82 4.58 3.67
C THR A 256 -10.01 5.87 3.58
N GLY A 257 -8.78 5.85 4.09
CA GLY A 257 -7.96 7.04 4.26
C GLY A 257 -6.77 7.17 3.32
N ALA A 258 -6.74 6.42 2.21
CA ALA A 258 -5.61 6.46 1.28
C ALA A 258 -5.93 7.29 0.03
N TRP A 259 -5.12 8.33 -0.23
CA TRP A 259 -5.28 9.20 -1.41
C TRP A 259 -4.02 10.03 -1.70
N ASN A 260 -3.96 10.58 -2.93
CA ASN A 260 -3.04 11.65 -3.32
C ASN A 260 -3.79 12.97 -3.51
N THR A 261 -3.11 14.07 -3.20
CA THR A 261 -3.59 15.43 -3.45
C THR A 261 -2.40 16.33 -3.76
N ILE A 262 -2.56 17.28 -4.66
CA ILE A 262 -1.59 18.36 -4.88
C ILE A 262 -2.29 19.66 -4.58
N LEU A 263 -1.86 20.33 -3.53
CA LEU A 263 -2.39 21.59 -3.04
C LEU A 263 -1.66 22.76 -3.71
N SER A 264 -2.39 23.81 -4.04
CA SER A 264 -1.81 25.12 -4.37
C SER A 264 -1.07 25.72 -3.17
N PRO A 265 -0.20 26.75 -3.36
CA PRO A 265 0.48 27.39 -2.25
C PRO A 265 -0.49 27.97 -1.20
N ALA A 266 -1.63 28.50 -1.63
CA ALA A 266 -2.64 29.06 -0.74
C ALA A 266 -3.31 27.98 0.12
N GLU A 267 -3.69 26.85 -0.48
CA GLU A 267 -4.25 25.69 0.23
C GLU A 267 -3.21 25.06 1.17
N ALA A 268 -1.95 24.97 0.73
CA ALA A 268 -0.86 24.43 1.55
C ALA A 268 -0.57 25.31 2.77
N ALA A 269 -0.69 26.64 2.64
CA ALA A 269 -0.52 27.56 3.76
C ALA A 269 -1.68 27.49 4.77
N ALA A 270 -2.85 27.03 4.35
CA ALA A 270 -4.03 26.86 5.20
C ALA A 270 -4.05 25.48 5.92
N MET A 271 -3.13 24.58 5.59
CA MET A 271 -2.99 23.31 6.32
C MET A 271 -2.51 23.58 7.75
N PRO A 272 -3.04 22.84 8.74
CA PRO A 272 -2.50 22.85 10.09
C PRO A 272 -1.00 22.58 10.08
N HIS A 273 -0.27 23.20 10.98
CA HIS A 273 1.15 22.92 11.12
C HIS A 273 1.35 21.43 11.43
N ARG A 274 2.50 20.91 11.06
CA ARG A 274 2.88 19.49 11.11
C ARG A 274 2.69 18.82 12.49
N ASP A 275 2.73 19.60 13.55
CA ASP A 275 2.59 19.10 14.93
C ASP A 275 1.12 18.84 15.31
N ASP A 276 0.17 19.17 14.40
CA ASP A 276 -1.28 18.97 14.57
C ASP A 276 -1.83 17.79 13.74
N LEU A 277 -0.94 17.00 13.06
CA LEU A 277 -1.31 15.86 12.20
C LEU A 277 -0.94 14.53 12.86
#